data_124e0c0e3a23730415db9c6f712606ee
#
_entry.id   124e0c0e3a23730415db9c6f712606ee
#
_cell.length_a   1.000
_cell.length_b   1.000
_cell.length_c   1.000
_cell.angle_alpha   90.00
_cell.angle_beta   90.00
_cell.angle_gamma   90.00
#
_symmetry.space_group_name_H-M   'P 1'
#
loop_
_entity.id
_entity.type
_entity.pdbx_description
1 polymer ?
#
loop_
_entity_poly.entity_id
_entity_poly.type
_entity_poly.pdbx_seq_one_letter_code
_entity_poly.pdbx_strand_id
1 'polypeptide(L)'
;MQMLSSGSPAGCISALDQERLEALIERNFGEAQRVNPAVSAVLKRLRNAGVVARPELIPPGLVTMNSTVRLVDSESGRVWEIILVYPEDHDPAESCWSVLHPVGAAVFGLCVGDFADIPDESGVVTRWQIAGIPFQPEARGFLTM
;
A
#
# COMPACT_ATOMS: atom_id res chain seq x y z
N MET A 1 -0.92 -26.30 0.77
CA MET A 1 -1.08 -25.60 0.74
C MET A 1 -0.98 -25.00 0.79
N GLN A 2 -0.90 -24.85 0.79
CA GLN A 2 -0.92 -24.03 0.93
C GLN A 2 -1.11 -23.28 1.07
N MET A 3 -0.96 -23.40 1.22
CA MET A 3 -1.16 -22.59 1.40
C MET A 3 -1.33 -21.93 1.54
N LEU A 4 -1.19 -22.10 1.60
CA LEU A 4 -1.44 -21.35 1.65
C LEU A 4 -1.53 -20.65 2.07
N SER A 5 -1.27 -20.60 2.27
CA SER A 5 -1.37 -19.75 2.55
C SER A 5 -1.47 -18.98 2.84
N SER A 6 -1.27 -19.28 3.30
CA SER A 6 -1.46 -18.23 3.60
C SER A 6 -1.97 -17.38 2.81
N GLY A 7 -2.20 -17.82 2.46
CA GLY A 7 -2.93 -17.11 1.55
C GLY A 7 -2.94 -15.64 1.70
N SER A 8 -1.82 -15.09 1.92
CA SER A 8 -1.73 -13.65 1.95
C SER A 8 -2.13 -13.13 0.58
N PRO A 9 -3.15 -12.26 0.49
CA PRO A 9 -3.45 -11.58 -0.75
C PRO A 9 -2.46 -10.47 -1.07
N ALA A 10 -1.28 -10.49 -0.46
CA ALA A 10 -0.20 -9.56 -0.80
C ALA A 10 0.14 -9.61 -2.28
N GLY A 11 -0.30 -10.65 -2.97
CA GLY A 11 -0.17 -10.74 -4.39
C GLY A 11 -1.29 -10.11 -5.20
N CYS A 12 -2.22 -9.40 -4.57
CA CYS A 12 -3.36 -8.80 -5.27
C CYS A 12 -3.30 -7.28 -5.28
N ILE A 13 -3.71 -6.68 -6.40
CA ILE A 13 -3.96 -5.25 -6.52
C ILE A 13 -5.16 -5.04 -7.42
N SER A 14 -5.85 -3.90 -7.29
CA SER A 14 -6.95 -3.61 -8.17
C SER A 14 -6.45 -3.19 -9.55
N ALA A 15 -7.22 -3.51 -10.59
CA ALA A 15 -6.86 -3.10 -11.96
C ALA A 15 -6.79 -1.60 -12.09
N LEU A 16 -7.67 -0.87 -11.42
CA LEU A 16 -7.67 0.60 -11.45
C LEU A 16 -6.40 1.16 -10.83
N ASP A 17 -6.00 0.63 -9.66
CA ASP A 17 -4.78 1.08 -9.00
C ASP A 17 -3.56 0.76 -9.86
N GLN A 18 -3.51 -0.42 -10.46
CA GLN A 18 -2.40 -0.80 -11.34
C GLN A 18 -2.27 0.18 -12.50
N GLU A 19 -3.37 0.45 -13.19
CA GLU A 19 -3.37 1.34 -14.35
C GLU A 19 -2.93 2.76 -13.97
N ARG A 20 -3.49 3.29 -12.87
CA ARG A 20 -3.18 4.64 -12.42
C ARG A 20 -1.72 4.78 -11.97
N LEU A 21 -1.21 3.80 -11.23
CA LEU A 21 0.15 3.84 -10.72
C LEU A 21 1.17 3.66 -11.83
N GLU A 22 0.93 2.75 -12.75
CA GLU A 22 1.85 2.55 -13.89
C GLU A 22 1.93 3.82 -14.73
N ALA A 23 0.78 4.44 -15.03
CA ALA A 23 0.76 5.67 -15.80
C ALA A 23 1.44 6.82 -15.05
N LEU A 24 1.24 6.91 -13.74
CA LEU A 24 1.86 7.94 -12.91
C LEU A 24 3.37 7.82 -12.90
N ILE A 25 3.88 6.62 -12.69
CA ILE A 25 5.31 6.38 -12.61
C ILE A 25 5.97 6.63 -13.96
N GLU A 26 5.39 6.14 -15.03
CA GLU A 26 5.92 6.35 -16.37
C GLU A 26 5.99 7.83 -16.72
N ARG A 27 4.92 8.59 -16.41
CA ARG A 27 4.83 10.00 -16.75
C ARG A 27 5.81 10.88 -15.97
N ASN A 28 6.05 10.55 -14.70
CA ASN A 28 6.81 11.43 -13.82
C ASN A 28 8.26 11.01 -13.59
N PHE A 29 8.58 9.74 -13.76
CA PHE A 29 9.90 9.23 -13.38
C PHE A 29 10.67 8.65 -14.56
N GLY A 30 10.00 8.06 -15.53
CA GLY A 30 10.68 7.43 -16.65
C GLY A 30 11.78 6.49 -16.17
N GLU A 31 12.99 6.70 -16.67
CA GLU A 31 14.13 5.86 -16.29
C GLU A 31 14.61 6.11 -14.87
N ALA A 32 14.34 7.29 -14.31
CA ALA A 32 14.77 7.64 -12.95
C ALA A 32 14.07 6.78 -11.89
N GLN A 33 12.97 6.13 -12.22
CA GLN A 33 12.23 5.27 -11.31
C GLN A 33 13.10 4.16 -10.72
N ARG A 34 14.15 3.76 -11.44
CA ARG A 34 15.00 2.65 -11.02
C ARG A 34 15.91 2.96 -9.86
N VAL A 35 16.14 4.25 -9.61
CA VAL A 35 17.03 4.69 -8.54
C VAL A 35 16.29 5.10 -7.28
N ASN A 36 14.96 5.16 -7.33
CA ASN A 36 14.15 5.50 -6.16
C ASN A 36 13.64 4.21 -5.50
N PRO A 37 14.09 3.88 -4.27
CA PRO A 37 13.69 2.63 -3.63
C PRO A 37 12.18 2.48 -3.43
N ALA A 38 11.47 3.56 -3.11
CA ALA A 38 10.03 3.50 -2.92
C ALA A 38 9.32 3.21 -4.24
N VAL A 39 9.71 3.88 -5.32
CA VAL A 39 9.16 3.65 -6.65
C VAL A 39 9.46 2.24 -7.11
N SER A 40 10.69 1.76 -6.88
CA SER A 40 11.09 0.39 -7.23
C SER A 40 10.25 -0.64 -6.50
N ALA A 41 9.95 -0.41 -5.21
CA ALA A 41 9.14 -1.33 -4.42
C ALA A 41 7.71 -1.42 -4.98
N VAL A 42 7.12 -0.28 -5.33
CA VAL A 42 5.77 -0.25 -5.91
C VAL A 42 5.76 -0.98 -7.26
N LEU A 43 6.75 -0.71 -8.12
CA LEU A 43 6.85 -1.38 -9.42
C LEU A 43 6.97 -2.88 -9.28
N LYS A 44 7.76 -3.34 -8.31
CA LYS A 44 7.91 -4.76 -8.06
C LYS A 44 6.57 -5.40 -7.69
N ARG A 45 5.78 -4.75 -6.86
CA ARG A 45 4.45 -5.23 -6.49
C ARG A 45 3.51 -5.23 -7.69
N LEU A 46 3.56 -4.19 -8.52
CA LEU A 46 2.73 -4.11 -9.73
C LEU A 46 3.03 -5.25 -10.69
N ARG A 47 4.30 -5.64 -10.81
CA ARG A 47 4.71 -6.71 -11.73
C ARG A 47 4.36 -8.10 -11.21
N ASN A 48 4.44 -8.29 -9.90
CA ASN A 48 4.33 -9.62 -9.30
C ASN A 48 2.94 -9.92 -8.73
N ALA A 49 2.10 -8.92 -8.59
CA ALA A 49 0.78 -9.09 -7.99
C ALA A 49 -0.24 -9.61 -9.00
N GLY A 50 -1.18 -10.40 -8.52
CA GLY A 50 -2.35 -10.74 -9.29
C GLY A 50 -3.27 -9.52 -9.37
N VAL A 51 -3.85 -9.28 -10.55
CA VAL A 51 -4.71 -8.12 -10.77
C VAL A 51 -6.17 -8.53 -10.64
N VAL A 52 -6.91 -7.82 -9.78
CA VAL A 52 -8.35 -8.02 -9.62
C VAL A 52 -9.07 -6.97 -10.44
N ALA A 53 -9.70 -7.40 -11.53
CA ALA A 53 -10.34 -6.48 -12.49
C ALA A 53 -11.65 -5.89 -11.96
N ARG A 54 -12.34 -6.64 -11.12
CA ARG A 54 -13.65 -6.21 -10.58
C ARG A 54 -13.46 -5.67 -9.18
N PRO A 55 -13.68 -4.35 -8.97
CA PRO A 55 -13.45 -3.73 -7.65
C PRO A 55 -14.23 -4.39 -6.52
N GLU A 56 -15.44 -4.88 -6.79
CA GLU A 56 -16.25 -5.54 -5.77
C GLU A 56 -15.67 -6.87 -5.28
N LEU A 57 -14.68 -7.41 -5.97
CA LEU A 57 -13.99 -8.63 -5.56
C LEU A 57 -12.69 -8.36 -4.80
N ILE A 58 -12.34 -7.10 -4.55
CA ILE A 58 -11.17 -6.75 -3.74
C ILE A 58 -11.42 -7.19 -2.29
N PRO A 59 -10.51 -7.97 -1.69
CA PRO A 59 -10.67 -8.36 -0.29
C PRO A 59 -10.67 -7.14 0.63
N PRO A 60 -11.58 -7.06 1.62
CA PRO A 60 -11.65 -5.90 2.51
C PRO A 60 -10.39 -5.69 3.36
N GLY A 61 -9.59 -6.75 3.53
CA GLY A 61 -8.34 -6.67 4.28
C GLY A 61 -7.13 -6.30 3.45
N LEU A 62 -7.30 -5.92 2.19
CA LEU A 62 -6.21 -5.53 1.30
C LEU A 62 -6.02 -4.01 1.33
N VAL A 63 -4.77 -3.56 1.45
CA VAL A 63 -4.44 -2.12 1.38
C VAL A 63 -4.47 -1.69 -0.07
N THR A 64 -5.44 -0.84 -0.40
CA THR A 64 -5.57 -0.23 -1.73
C THR A 64 -5.36 1.27 -1.63
N MET A 65 -5.29 1.94 -2.79
CA MET A 65 -5.16 3.41 -2.78
C MET A 65 -6.36 4.04 -2.07
N ASN A 66 -6.11 5.10 -1.32
CA ASN A 66 -7.08 5.84 -0.51
C ASN A 66 -7.64 5.03 0.68
N SER A 67 -7.03 3.90 1.02
CA SER A 67 -7.38 3.15 2.22
C SER A 67 -6.83 3.84 3.47
N THR A 68 -7.59 3.77 4.56
CA THR A 68 -7.09 4.10 5.90
C THR A 68 -6.56 2.82 6.51
N VAL A 69 -5.31 2.85 6.95
CA VAL A 69 -4.59 1.66 7.44
C VAL A 69 -4.21 1.89 8.90
N ARG A 70 -4.57 0.93 9.75
CA ARG A 70 -4.16 0.95 11.15
C ARG A 70 -2.94 0.05 11.32
N LEU A 71 -1.85 0.65 11.80
CA LEU A 71 -0.58 -0.02 12.01
C LEU A 71 -0.32 -0.15 13.51
N VAL A 72 0.26 -1.27 13.92
CA VAL A 72 0.67 -1.50 15.31
C VAL A 72 2.15 -1.88 15.31
N ASP A 73 2.93 -1.15 16.13
CA ASP A 73 4.34 -1.47 16.34
C ASP A 73 4.41 -2.77 17.14
N SER A 74 5.01 -3.80 16.56
CA SER A 74 5.02 -5.13 17.15
C SER A 74 5.81 -5.21 18.47
N GLU A 75 6.69 -4.25 18.75
CA GLU A 75 7.45 -4.23 19.99
C GLU A 75 6.80 -3.37 21.06
N SER A 76 6.42 -2.14 20.74
CA SER A 76 5.91 -1.18 21.72
C SER A 76 4.40 -1.17 21.88
N GLY A 77 3.69 -1.72 20.92
CA GLY A 77 2.22 -1.66 20.89
C GLY A 77 1.66 -0.31 20.45
N ARG A 78 2.51 0.61 20.02
CA ARG A 78 2.03 1.91 19.51
C ARG A 78 1.14 1.70 18.30
N VAL A 79 0.12 2.53 18.19
CA VAL A 79 -0.83 2.51 17.08
C VAL A 79 -0.62 3.74 16.22
N TRP A 80 -0.64 3.54 14.90
CA TRP A 80 -0.48 4.62 13.93
C TRP A 80 -1.47 4.40 12.80
N GLU A 81 -2.32 5.39 12.53
CA GLU A 81 -3.23 5.30 11.39
C GLU A 81 -2.75 6.22 10.29
N ILE A 82 -2.69 5.70 9.08
CA ILE A 82 -2.29 6.45 7.90
C ILE A 82 -3.31 6.27 6.80
N ILE A 83 -3.32 7.22 5.86
CA ILE A 83 -4.13 7.12 4.64
C ILE A 83 -3.16 7.03 3.48
N LEU A 84 -3.29 5.99 2.68
CA LEU A 84 -2.45 5.79 1.50
C LEU A 84 -3.02 6.59 0.33
N VAL A 85 -2.24 7.54 -0.17
CA VAL A 85 -2.74 8.47 -1.19
C VAL A 85 -1.81 8.54 -2.40
N TYR A 86 -2.30 9.14 -3.48
CA TYR A 86 -1.47 9.50 -4.62
C TYR A 86 -0.59 10.71 -4.26
N PRO A 87 0.54 10.92 -4.97
CA PRO A 87 1.50 11.97 -4.58
C PRO A 87 0.92 13.38 -4.44
N GLU A 88 -0.07 13.74 -5.24
CA GLU A 88 -0.69 15.07 -5.16
C GLU A 88 -1.42 15.32 -3.84
N ASP A 89 -1.80 14.26 -3.14
CA ASP A 89 -2.53 14.34 -1.87
C ASP A 89 -1.63 14.09 -0.66
N HIS A 90 -0.32 13.98 -0.88
CA HIS A 90 0.63 13.72 0.21
C HIS A 90 0.62 14.85 1.23
N ASP A 91 0.27 14.53 2.48
CA ASP A 91 0.18 15.48 3.56
C ASP A 91 0.40 14.77 4.91
N PRO A 92 1.65 14.61 5.34
CA PRO A 92 1.94 13.90 6.60
C PRO A 92 1.28 14.51 7.82
N ALA A 93 1.03 15.83 7.83
CA ALA A 93 0.33 16.48 8.94
C ALA A 93 -1.10 15.96 9.10
N GLU A 94 -1.72 15.53 7.99
CA GLU A 94 -3.04 14.92 8.00
C GLU A 94 -2.97 13.40 7.89
N SER A 95 -1.80 12.82 8.15
CA SER A 95 -1.55 11.38 8.06
C SER A 95 -1.77 10.79 6.67
N CYS A 96 -1.65 11.61 5.64
CA CYS A 96 -1.77 11.18 4.24
C CYS A 96 -0.37 10.96 3.66
N TRP A 97 -0.08 9.72 3.31
CA TRP A 97 1.25 9.34 2.83
C TRP A 97 1.19 8.84 1.41
N SER A 98 1.98 9.46 0.54
CA SER A 98 2.06 9.06 -0.86
C SER A 98 2.53 7.62 -0.99
N VAL A 99 1.95 6.89 -1.93
CA VAL A 99 2.39 5.54 -2.29
C VAL A 99 3.85 5.53 -2.78
N LEU A 100 4.36 6.66 -3.26
CA LEU A 100 5.75 6.79 -3.70
C LEU A 100 6.69 7.25 -2.59
N HIS A 101 6.17 7.53 -1.40
CA HIS A 101 6.97 7.76 -0.21
C HIS A 101 7.28 6.41 0.44
N PRO A 102 8.44 6.24 1.13
CA PRO A 102 8.77 4.96 1.78
C PRO A 102 7.68 4.41 2.69
N VAL A 103 6.95 5.27 3.41
CA VAL A 103 5.84 4.83 4.27
C VAL A 103 4.72 4.21 3.44
N GLY A 104 4.26 4.92 2.41
CA GLY A 104 3.17 4.42 1.58
C GLY A 104 3.56 3.19 0.77
N ALA A 105 4.77 3.21 0.21
CA ALA A 105 5.27 2.07 -0.57
C ALA A 105 5.37 0.80 0.27
N ALA A 106 5.67 0.93 1.56
CA ALA A 106 5.82 -0.23 2.44
C ALA A 106 4.50 -0.93 2.71
N VAL A 107 3.38 -0.21 2.69
CA VAL A 107 2.07 -0.79 3.03
C VAL A 107 1.23 -1.15 1.81
N PHE A 108 1.49 -0.55 0.66
CA PHE A 108 0.69 -0.78 -0.54
C PHE A 108 0.65 -2.27 -0.91
N GLY A 109 -0.56 -2.80 -1.08
CA GLY A 109 -0.76 -4.18 -1.52
C GLY A 109 -0.59 -5.23 -0.42
N LEU A 110 -0.36 -4.82 0.82
CA LEU A 110 -0.32 -5.74 1.96
C LEU A 110 -1.73 -5.97 2.50
N CYS A 111 -1.86 -6.95 3.35
CA CYS A 111 -3.13 -7.33 3.96
C CYS A 111 -3.07 -7.27 5.47
N VAL A 112 -4.24 -7.22 6.09
CA VAL A 112 -4.36 -7.35 7.53
C VAL A 112 -3.60 -8.60 7.98
N GLY A 113 -2.73 -8.42 8.97
CA GLY A 113 -1.86 -9.48 9.48
C GLY A 113 -0.46 -9.46 8.92
N ASP A 114 -0.24 -8.82 7.77
CA ASP A 114 1.09 -8.69 7.19
C ASP A 114 1.91 -7.65 7.95
N PHE A 115 3.24 -7.74 7.78
CA PHE A 115 4.18 -6.82 8.41
C PHE A 115 4.78 -5.88 7.35
N ALA A 116 4.95 -4.63 7.74
CA ALA A 116 5.61 -3.62 6.92
C ALA A 116 6.82 -3.08 7.67
N ASP A 117 7.96 -3.06 7.02
CA ASP A 117 9.18 -2.46 7.57
C ASP A 117 9.28 -1.03 7.07
N ILE A 118 9.09 -0.06 7.97
CA ILE A 118 8.98 1.35 7.61
C ILE A 118 10.14 2.12 8.22
N PRO A 119 10.98 2.78 7.40
CA PRO A 119 12.05 3.62 7.91
C PRO A 119 11.51 4.96 8.37
N ASP A 120 12.09 5.49 9.44
CA ASP A 120 11.83 6.86 9.86
C ASP A 120 12.80 7.83 9.16
N GLU A 121 12.72 9.10 9.51
CA GLU A 121 13.54 10.14 8.88
C GLU A 121 15.04 9.91 9.11
N SER A 122 15.42 9.23 10.19
CA SER A 122 16.81 8.91 10.49
C SER A 122 17.30 7.65 9.83
N GLY A 123 16.42 6.90 9.18
CA GLY A 123 16.75 5.63 8.53
C GLY A 123 16.56 4.42 9.44
N VAL A 124 16.10 4.60 10.67
CA VAL A 124 15.81 3.48 11.57
C VAL A 124 14.50 2.82 11.13
N VAL A 125 14.57 1.51 10.92
CA VAL A 125 13.42 0.73 10.44
C VAL A 125 12.64 0.17 11.61
N THR A 126 11.33 0.40 11.61
CA THR A 126 10.42 -0.19 12.60
C THR A 126 9.49 -1.15 11.87
N ARG A 127 9.27 -2.31 12.47
CA ARG A 127 8.34 -3.29 11.93
C ARG A 127 6.94 -3.05 12.48
N TRP A 128 6.02 -2.73 11.59
CA TRP A 128 4.62 -2.49 11.89
C TRP A 128 3.76 -3.62 11.33
N GLN A 129 2.77 -4.03 12.09
CA GLN A 129 1.79 -5.00 11.58
C GLN A 129 0.55 -4.25 11.09
N ILE A 130 0.01 -4.69 9.95
CA ILE A 130 -1.28 -4.17 9.47
C ILE A 130 -2.36 -4.76 10.39
N ALA A 131 -2.86 -3.95 11.31
CA ALA A 131 -3.82 -4.41 12.32
C ALA A 131 -5.26 -4.32 11.83
N GLY A 132 -5.52 -3.43 10.89
CA GLY A 132 -6.86 -3.26 10.33
C GLY A 132 -6.88 -2.24 9.24
N ILE A 133 -7.98 -2.22 8.50
CA ILE A 133 -8.23 -1.24 7.44
C ILE A 133 -9.59 -0.60 7.71
N PRO A 134 -9.63 0.45 8.56
CA PRO A 134 -10.90 1.09 8.93
C PRO A 134 -11.71 1.60 7.76
N PHE A 135 -11.03 1.96 6.66
CA PHE A 135 -11.69 2.39 5.44
C PHE A 135 -10.95 1.83 4.23
N GLN A 136 -11.68 1.16 3.35
CA GLN A 136 -11.21 0.75 2.04
C GLN A 136 -12.28 1.17 1.04
N PRO A 137 -11.92 1.99 0.03
CA PRO A 137 -12.93 2.52 -0.91
C PRO A 137 -13.79 1.44 -1.55
N GLU A 138 -13.16 0.36 -2.02
CA GLU A 138 -13.87 -0.72 -2.70
C GLU A 138 -14.90 -1.41 -1.80
N ALA A 139 -14.56 -1.60 -0.52
CA ALA A 139 -15.47 -2.23 0.44
C ALA A 139 -16.65 -1.32 0.80
N ARG A 140 -16.52 -0.02 0.54
CA ARG A 140 -17.58 0.97 0.81
C ARG A 140 -18.31 1.38 -0.46
N GLY A 141 -18.03 0.74 -1.59
CA GLY A 141 -18.69 1.04 -2.86
C GLY A 141 -18.11 2.22 -3.64
N PHE A 142 -16.98 2.78 -3.21
CA PHE A 142 -16.32 3.87 -3.94
C PHE A 142 -15.37 3.26 -4.98
N LEU A 143 -15.92 2.77 -6.05
CA LEU A 143 -15.20 1.90 -6.97
C LEU A 143 -14.19 2.62 -7.87
N THR A 144 -14.28 3.94 -7.98
CA THR A 144 -13.39 4.74 -8.82
C THR A 144 -12.61 5.80 -8.04
N MET A 145 -12.64 5.71 -6.75
CA MET A 145 -11.99 6.66 -5.86
C MET A 145 -10.46 6.66 -5.95
#